data_63c6ab2c00e0b87c33e386c44e470575
#
_entry.id   63c6ab2c00e0b87c33e386c44e470575
#
_cell.length_a   1.000
_cell.length_b   1.000
_cell.length_c   1.000
_cell.angle_alpha   90.00
_cell.angle_beta   90.00
_cell.angle_gamma   90.00
#
_symmetry.space_group_name_H-M   'P 1'
#
loop_
_entity.id
_entity.type
_entity.pdbx_description
1 polymer ?
#
loop_
_entity_poly.entity_id
_entity_poly.type
_entity_poly.pdbx_seq_one_letter_code
_entity_poly.pdbx_strand_id
1 'polypeptide(L)'
;MSKTNGKVTKAELLNFLRKMLTTNQKWATAALLRIYDNQTADEQMAESTNHENGIGFTGGDALLLTRFAEWYKSHGWLSPKQMAWVFRKVGKYAAQLMRGDYFKMDKLEAAYLANIA
;
A
#
# COMPACT_ATOMS: atom_id res chain seq x y z
N MET A 1 -26.13 -4.44 -1.00
CA MET A 1 -26.10 -3.93 -0.70
C MET A 1 -25.94 -3.10 -0.10
N SER A 2 -25.89 -2.76 0.24
CA SER A 2 -25.85 -2.21 0.91
C SER A 2 -25.37 -1.06 1.31
N LYS A 3 -25.24 -0.16 0.86
CA LYS A 3 -24.87 1.05 1.16
C LYS A 3 -25.94 1.84 1.49
N THR A 4 -26.85 1.37 2.21
CA THR A 4 -27.98 2.04 2.47
C THR A 4 -27.63 3.30 3.07
N ASN A 5 -27.43 4.00 3.58
CA ASN A 5 -27.24 5.30 4.10
C ASN A 5 -26.10 6.01 3.47
N GLY A 6 -25.61 5.49 2.38
CA GLY A 6 -24.51 6.09 1.73
C GLY A 6 -23.21 5.93 2.47
N LYS A 7 -23.18 5.16 3.52
CA LYS A 7 -21.97 4.98 4.26
C LYS A 7 -21.22 3.77 3.80
N VAL A 8 -19.92 3.92 3.67
CA VAL A 8 -19.06 2.84 3.23
C VAL A 8 -18.36 2.29 4.46
N THR A 9 -18.37 0.98 4.64
CA THR A 9 -17.74 0.38 5.81
C THR A 9 -16.26 0.29 5.60
N LYS A 10 -15.54 0.14 6.69
CA LYS A 10 -14.11 -0.02 6.65
C LYS A 10 -13.73 -1.28 5.88
N ALA A 11 -14.50 -2.34 6.04
CA ALA A 11 -14.24 -3.58 5.35
C ALA A 11 -14.36 -3.41 3.83
N GLU A 12 -15.34 -2.64 3.40
CA GLU A 12 -15.52 -2.38 1.98
C GLU A 12 -14.34 -1.58 1.43
N LEU A 13 -13.87 -0.60 2.17
CA LEU A 13 -12.75 0.20 1.75
C LEU A 13 -11.47 -0.64 1.70
N LEU A 14 -11.30 -1.51 2.66
CA LEU A 14 -10.12 -2.36 2.70
C LEU A 14 -10.09 -3.29 1.49
N ASN A 15 -11.24 -3.89 1.16
CA ASN A 15 -11.31 -4.76 0.00
C ASN A 15 -11.09 -4.00 -1.30
N PHE A 16 -11.63 -2.81 -1.39
CA PHE A 16 -11.42 -1.96 -2.56
C PHE A 16 -9.95 -1.60 -2.69
N LEU A 17 -9.32 -1.23 -1.59
CA LEU A 17 -7.90 -0.87 -1.61
C LEU A 17 -7.06 -2.07 -2.06
N ARG A 18 -7.34 -3.24 -1.53
CA ARG A 18 -6.62 -4.43 -1.97
C ARG A 18 -6.76 -4.68 -3.45
N LYS A 19 -7.97 -4.49 -3.96
CA LYS A 19 -8.20 -4.67 -5.38
C LYS A 19 -7.39 -3.69 -6.19
N MET A 20 -7.37 -2.42 -5.78
CA MET A 20 -6.60 -1.41 -6.50
C MET A 20 -5.11 -1.69 -6.42
N LEU A 21 -4.64 -2.16 -5.29
CA LEU A 21 -3.21 -2.44 -5.12
C LEU A 21 -2.74 -3.63 -5.97
N THR A 22 -3.66 -4.48 -6.36
CA THR A 22 -3.29 -5.65 -7.14
C THR A 22 -3.63 -5.51 -8.62
N THR A 23 -4.26 -4.42 -9.02
CA THR A 23 -4.67 -4.25 -10.40
C THR A 23 -4.30 -2.90 -11.00
N ASN A 24 -4.08 -1.89 -10.18
CA ASN A 24 -3.80 -0.56 -10.68
C ASN A 24 -2.34 -0.19 -10.41
N GLN A 25 -1.61 0.02 -11.48
CA GLN A 25 -0.18 0.26 -11.38
C GLN A 25 0.17 1.49 -10.56
N LYS A 26 -0.57 2.56 -10.73
CA LYS A 26 -0.30 3.79 -10.00
C LYS A 26 -0.51 3.60 -8.51
N TRP A 27 -1.60 2.93 -8.14
CA TRP A 27 -1.89 2.71 -6.74
C TRP A 27 -0.86 1.76 -6.12
N ALA A 28 -0.49 0.71 -6.86
CA ALA A 28 0.46 -0.26 -6.35
C ALA A 28 1.83 0.39 -6.14
N THR A 29 2.27 1.22 -7.09
CA THR A 29 3.55 1.87 -6.99
C THR A 29 3.56 2.88 -5.85
N ALA A 30 2.49 3.65 -5.72
CA ALA A 30 2.40 4.63 -4.64
C ALA A 30 2.45 3.94 -3.28
N ALA A 31 1.77 2.80 -3.17
CA ALA A 31 1.77 2.04 -1.94
C ALA A 31 3.16 1.50 -1.62
N LEU A 32 3.82 0.97 -2.62
CA LEU A 32 5.18 0.44 -2.45
C LEU A 32 6.11 1.52 -1.88
N LEU A 33 6.06 2.70 -2.47
CA LEU A 33 6.92 3.79 -2.03
C LEU A 33 6.54 4.29 -0.65
N ARG A 34 5.26 4.32 -0.36
CA ARG A 34 4.82 4.79 0.95
C ARG A 34 5.25 3.85 2.06
N ILE A 35 5.12 2.55 1.83
CA ILE A 35 5.54 1.58 2.83
C ILE A 35 7.05 1.66 3.03
N TYR A 36 7.78 1.84 1.94
CA TYR A 36 9.23 1.98 2.03
C TYR A 36 9.61 3.23 2.84
N ASP A 37 8.95 4.34 2.59
CA ASP A 37 9.24 5.57 3.31
C ASP A 37 8.91 5.44 4.79
N ASN A 38 7.82 4.76 5.11
CA ASN A 38 7.44 4.54 6.50
C ASN A 38 8.46 3.65 7.19
N GLN A 39 8.96 2.64 6.49
CA GLN A 39 9.94 1.73 7.05
C GLN A 39 11.25 2.45 7.37
N THR A 40 11.74 3.25 6.45
CA THR A 40 12.99 3.95 6.68
C THR A 40 12.86 4.98 7.78
N ALA A 41 11.75 5.68 7.84
CA ALA A 41 11.53 6.66 8.90
C ALA A 41 11.48 5.96 10.26
N ASP A 42 10.82 4.82 10.33
CA ASP A 42 10.72 4.08 11.57
C ASP A 42 12.09 3.57 12.01
N GLU A 43 12.87 3.07 11.08
CA GLU A 43 14.20 2.57 11.39
C GLU A 43 15.11 3.68 11.89
N GLN A 44 15.02 4.85 11.28
CA GLN A 44 15.82 5.97 11.70
C GLN A 44 15.47 6.43 13.09
N MET A 45 14.20 6.46 13.40
CA MET A 45 13.77 6.93 14.69
C MET A 45 14.13 5.96 15.80
N ALA A 46 14.06 4.69 15.51
CA ALA A 46 14.25 3.69 16.55
C ALA A 46 15.68 3.38 16.80
N GLU A 47 16.52 3.55 15.87
CA GLU A 47 17.89 3.18 15.99
C GLU A 47 18.08 1.71 16.21
N SER A 48 17.06 0.96 16.34
CA SER A 48 17.17 -0.41 16.60
C SER A 48 16.42 -1.06 15.55
N THR A 49 16.78 -2.14 15.10
CA THR A 49 16.20 -2.61 14.02
C THR A 49 15.20 -3.60 14.16
N ASN A 50 14.82 -4.02 15.23
CA ASN A 50 13.94 -5.04 15.32
C ASN A 50 12.64 -4.68 15.65
N HIS A 51 11.89 -4.02 14.84
CA HIS A 51 10.59 -3.58 15.14
C HIS A 51 9.57 -4.34 14.39
N GLU A 52 8.79 -5.08 15.08
CA GLU A 52 7.70 -5.79 14.50
C GLU A 52 6.44 -5.09 14.84
N ASN A 53 6.33 -3.85 14.48
CA ASN A 53 5.17 -3.05 14.88
C ASN A 53 4.21 -2.83 13.72
N GLY A 54 4.32 -3.57 12.67
CA GLY A 54 3.40 -3.46 11.56
C GLY A 54 3.73 -2.31 10.62
N ILE A 55 4.92 -1.78 10.71
CA ILE A 55 5.36 -0.71 9.82
C ILE A 55 6.41 -1.24 8.88
N GLY A 56 6.25 -0.95 7.61
CA GLY A 56 7.21 -1.39 6.62
C GLY A 56 6.87 -2.76 6.07
N PHE A 57 7.81 -3.32 5.32
CA PHE A 57 7.59 -4.62 4.71
C PHE A 57 7.86 -5.74 5.72
N THR A 58 7.13 -6.82 5.59
CA THR A 58 7.37 -7.96 6.47
C THR A 58 8.67 -8.63 6.08
N GLY A 59 9.21 -9.39 7.00
CA GLY A 59 10.53 -9.98 6.82
C GLY A 59 10.73 -10.72 5.51
N GLY A 60 9.77 -11.49 5.09
CA GLY A 60 9.92 -12.27 3.88
C GLY A 60 9.96 -11.46 2.61
N ASP A 61 9.33 -10.28 2.64
CA ASP A 61 9.26 -9.43 1.46
C ASP A 61 10.23 -8.28 1.49
N ALA A 62 10.81 -8.03 2.64
CA ALA A 62 11.55 -6.78 2.85
C ALA A 62 12.64 -6.54 1.83
N LEU A 63 13.45 -7.53 1.58
CA LEU A 63 14.57 -7.34 0.67
C LEU A 63 14.09 -7.05 -0.74
N LEU A 64 13.16 -7.83 -1.22
CA LEU A 64 12.67 -7.70 -2.58
C LEU A 64 11.96 -6.38 -2.80
N LEU A 65 11.02 -6.07 -1.94
CA LEU A 65 10.22 -4.86 -2.12
C LEU A 65 11.03 -3.59 -1.85
N THR A 66 11.98 -3.65 -0.94
CA THR A 66 12.87 -2.53 -0.70
C THR A 66 13.69 -2.25 -1.96
N ARG A 67 14.20 -3.28 -2.59
CA ARG A 67 14.95 -3.10 -3.82
C ARG A 67 14.11 -2.51 -4.93
N PHE A 68 12.87 -2.95 -5.04
CA PHE A 68 11.98 -2.41 -6.07
C PHE A 68 11.66 -0.94 -5.80
N ALA A 69 11.45 -0.59 -4.53
CA ALA A 69 11.19 0.81 -4.18
C ALA A 69 12.40 1.69 -4.52
N GLU A 70 13.58 1.21 -4.18
CA GLU A 70 14.80 1.96 -4.47
C GLU A 70 15.03 2.09 -5.97
N TRP A 71 14.75 1.02 -6.71
CA TRP A 71 14.87 1.05 -8.15
C TRP A 71 13.92 2.11 -8.72
N TYR A 72 12.69 2.12 -8.26
CA TYR A 72 11.71 3.07 -8.77
C TYR A 72 12.13 4.50 -8.45
N LYS A 73 12.65 4.73 -7.25
CA LYS A 73 13.09 6.08 -6.89
C LYS A 73 14.24 6.55 -7.77
N SER A 74 15.07 5.63 -8.19
CA SER A 74 16.22 5.99 -9.03
C SER A 74 15.85 6.11 -10.49
N HIS A 75 14.95 5.29 -10.97
CA HIS A 75 14.68 5.17 -12.41
C HIS A 75 13.32 5.69 -12.85
N GLY A 76 12.37 5.73 -11.95
CA GLY A 76 11.03 6.23 -12.28
C GLY A 76 10.12 5.22 -12.93
N TRP A 77 10.50 3.96 -12.98
CA TRP A 77 9.69 2.92 -13.59
C TRP A 77 10.02 1.56 -13.00
N LEU A 78 9.12 0.61 -13.22
CA LEU A 78 9.35 -0.78 -12.87
C LEU A 78 9.11 -1.62 -14.11
N SER A 79 9.88 -2.67 -14.28
CA SER A 79 9.69 -3.56 -15.42
C SER A 79 8.39 -4.35 -15.22
N PRO A 80 7.86 -4.95 -16.28
CA PRO A 80 6.66 -5.78 -16.13
C PRO A 80 6.83 -6.90 -15.10
N LYS A 81 7.99 -7.50 -15.05
CA LYS A 81 8.25 -8.53 -14.07
C LYS A 81 8.26 -7.99 -12.66
N GLN A 82 8.90 -6.85 -12.46
CA GLN A 82 8.92 -6.21 -11.15
C GLN A 82 7.52 -5.82 -10.74
N MET A 83 6.75 -5.27 -11.68
CA MET A 83 5.38 -4.86 -11.38
C MET A 83 4.51 -6.05 -11.00
N ALA A 84 4.72 -7.18 -11.64
CA ALA A 84 3.97 -8.38 -11.32
C ALA A 84 4.23 -8.81 -9.87
N TRP A 85 5.47 -8.72 -9.42
CA TRP A 85 5.79 -9.04 -8.05
C TRP A 85 5.15 -8.05 -7.08
N VAL A 86 5.14 -6.76 -7.43
CA VAL A 86 4.52 -5.75 -6.60
C VAL A 86 3.02 -6.04 -6.49
N PHE A 87 2.36 -6.30 -7.59
CA PHE A 87 0.94 -6.64 -7.56
C PHE A 87 0.67 -7.85 -6.66
N ARG A 88 1.56 -8.81 -6.69
CA ARG A 88 1.37 -10.01 -5.92
C ARG A 88 1.55 -9.81 -4.42
N LYS A 89 2.41 -8.86 -4.06
CA LYS A 89 2.80 -8.70 -2.67
C LYS A 89 2.17 -7.52 -1.95
N VAL A 90 1.92 -6.46 -2.65
CA VAL A 90 1.57 -5.20 -1.98
C VAL A 90 0.15 -5.19 -1.40
N GLY A 91 -0.72 -6.03 -1.94
CA GLY A 91 -2.11 -6.07 -1.45
C GLY A 91 -2.24 -6.41 0.02
N LYS A 92 -1.31 -7.21 0.54
CA LYS A 92 -1.42 -7.59 1.94
C LYS A 92 -1.09 -6.46 2.90
N TYR A 93 -0.58 -5.35 2.36
CA TYR A 93 -0.27 -4.21 3.21
C TYR A 93 -1.41 -3.18 3.25
N ALA A 94 -2.55 -3.51 2.68
CA ALA A 94 -3.66 -2.58 2.64
C ALA A 94 -4.07 -2.08 4.02
N ALA A 95 -4.12 -2.98 4.99
CA ALA A 95 -4.50 -2.58 6.34
C ALA A 95 -3.47 -1.61 6.95
N GLN A 96 -2.20 -1.86 6.68
CA GLN A 96 -1.17 -0.97 7.18
C GLN A 96 -1.30 0.42 6.57
N LEU A 97 -1.60 0.49 5.28
CA LEU A 97 -1.76 1.77 4.61
C LEU A 97 -2.97 2.53 5.14
N MET A 98 -4.04 1.83 5.46
CA MET A 98 -5.21 2.49 6.03
C MET A 98 -4.92 2.98 7.45
N ARG A 99 -4.22 2.18 8.24
CA ARG A 99 -3.88 2.60 9.59
C ARG A 99 -2.95 3.80 9.58
N GLY A 100 -2.05 3.85 8.62
CA GLY A 100 -1.10 4.93 8.53
C GLY A 100 -1.67 6.20 7.90
N ASP A 101 -2.94 6.16 7.54
CA ASP A 101 -3.62 7.32 6.99
C ASP A 101 -2.98 7.85 5.71
N TYR A 102 -2.30 7.02 5.00
CA TYR A 102 -1.71 7.42 3.74
C TYR A 102 -2.79 7.71 2.72
N PHE A 103 -3.73 6.77 2.58
CA PHE A 103 -4.89 7.02 1.76
C PHE A 103 -5.94 7.59 2.71
N LYS A 104 -6.16 8.87 2.61
CA LYS A 104 -7.14 9.51 3.47
C LYS A 104 -8.48 8.87 3.24
N MET A 105 -9.19 8.62 4.32
CA MET A 105 -10.45 7.92 4.22
C MET A 105 -11.43 8.62 3.30
N ASP A 106 -11.46 9.94 3.34
CA ASP A 106 -12.34 10.69 2.46
C ASP A 106 -12.04 10.44 0.99
N LYS A 107 -10.76 10.43 0.64
CA LYS A 107 -10.37 10.24 -0.75
C LYS A 107 -10.58 8.80 -1.18
N LEU A 108 -10.30 7.87 -0.28
CA LEU A 108 -10.51 6.46 -0.59
C LEU A 108 -11.98 6.18 -0.78
N GLU A 109 -12.82 6.75 0.06
CA GLU A 109 -14.25 6.60 -0.06
C GLU A 109 -14.78 7.18 -1.36
N ALA A 110 -14.29 8.36 -1.71
CA ALA A 110 -14.69 8.99 -2.96
C ALA A 110 -14.28 8.13 -4.17
N ALA A 111 -13.09 7.57 -4.14
CA ALA A 111 -12.63 6.71 -5.22
C ALA A 111 -13.48 5.44 -5.31
N TYR A 112 -13.83 4.89 -4.17
CA TYR A 112 -14.64 3.70 -4.14
C TYR A 112 -16.02 3.96 -4.74
N LEU A 113 -16.64 5.07 -4.33
CA LEU A 113 -17.95 5.40 -4.83
C LEU A 113 -17.93 5.71 -6.33
N ALA A 114 -16.88 6.36 -6.79
CA ALA A 114 -16.74 6.62 -8.22
C ALA A 114 -16.59 5.32 -9.00
N ASN A 115 -15.94 4.34 -8.40
CA ASN A 115 -15.68 3.07 -9.08
C ASN A 115 -16.96 2.24 -9.23
N ILE A 116 -17.85 2.32 -8.27
CA ILE A 116 -19.07 1.52 -8.33
C ILE A 116 -20.23 2.26 -8.98
N ALA A 117 -20.04 3.51 -9.31
CA ALA A 117 -21.14 4.31 -9.90
C ALA A 117 -21.43 3.98 -11.37
#